data_20d918fda9f3397b0c48605e33404789
#
_entry.id   20d918fda9f3397b0c48605e33404789
#
_cell.length_a   1.000
_cell.length_b   1.000
_cell.length_c   1.000
_cell.angle_alpha   90.00
_cell.angle_beta   90.00
_cell.angle_gamma   90.00
#
_symmetry.space_group_name_H-M   'P 1'
#
loop_
_entity.id
_entity.type
_entity.pdbx_description
1 polymer ?
#
loop_
_entity_poly.entity_id
_entity_poly.type
_entity_poly.pdbx_seq_one_letter_code
_entity_poly.pdbx_strand_id
1 'polypeptide(L)'
;AGTNREAAECLGRALPGRAVDEIEDHLRLSAATAPLAPAVPLAPYLEGLAARGLRLGVMTNDTEYGARAHLGAAGVLGHFDFIAGFDSGYGAKPAPGPLLAFARAMALEPARVVMVGDSTHDLMAGRAAGMQCVGVLTGTARRADLETLADIVLPDIGHIPAWLTA
;
A
#
# COMPACT_ATOMS: atom_id res chain seq x y z
N ALA A 1 -8.79 3.90 -2.07
CA ALA A 1 -8.17 4.93 -2.88
C ALA A 1 -7.75 4.33 -4.22
N GLY A 2 -8.26 4.86 -5.33
CA GLY A 2 -7.89 4.47 -6.68
C GLY A 2 -6.52 5.02 -7.10
N THR A 3 -6.20 4.89 -8.38
CA THR A 3 -5.01 5.51 -8.98
C THR A 3 -5.18 7.03 -9.08
N ASN A 4 -4.07 7.77 -9.22
CA ASN A 4 -4.12 9.21 -9.50
C ASN A 4 -4.91 9.52 -10.78
N ARG A 5 -4.87 8.62 -11.78
CA ARG A 5 -5.66 8.72 -13.00
C ARG A 5 -7.15 8.68 -12.73
N GLU A 6 -7.63 7.70 -11.96
CA GLU A 6 -9.05 7.58 -11.59
C GLU A 6 -9.53 8.79 -10.79
N ALA A 7 -8.69 9.29 -9.88
CA ALA A 7 -8.99 10.51 -9.13
C ALA A 7 -9.05 11.74 -10.04
N ALA A 8 -8.12 11.88 -11.00
CA ALA A 8 -8.09 12.96 -11.97
C ALA A 8 -9.32 12.93 -12.90
N GLU A 9 -9.74 11.75 -13.35
CA GLU A 9 -10.95 11.57 -14.14
C GLU A 9 -12.23 11.96 -13.38
N CYS A 10 -12.29 11.60 -12.10
CA CYS A 10 -13.39 12.00 -11.23
C CYS A 10 -13.44 13.52 -11.02
N LEU A 11 -12.30 14.15 -10.73
CA LEU A 11 -12.18 15.59 -10.55
C LEU A 11 -12.42 16.35 -11.87
N GLY A 12 -11.98 15.82 -13.01
CA GLY A 12 -12.18 16.43 -14.31
C GLY A 12 -13.65 16.59 -14.68
N ARG A 13 -14.53 15.71 -14.18
CA ARG A 13 -15.99 15.85 -14.34
C ARG A 13 -16.56 17.01 -13.52
N ALA A 14 -15.91 17.37 -12.40
CA ALA A 14 -16.35 18.46 -11.52
C ALA A 14 -15.64 19.79 -11.81
N LEU A 15 -14.58 19.78 -12.61
CA LEU A 15 -13.75 20.94 -12.95
C LEU A 15 -13.72 21.15 -14.48
N PRO A 16 -14.80 21.65 -15.07
CA PRO A 16 -14.87 21.88 -16.51
C PRO A 16 -13.80 22.89 -16.94
N GLY A 17 -13.03 22.54 -18.00
CA GLY A 17 -11.96 23.38 -18.54
C GLY A 17 -10.55 23.00 -18.11
N ARG A 18 -10.37 21.99 -17.27
CA ARG A 18 -9.05 21.40 -16.96
C ARG A 18 -8.88 20.06 -17.67
N ALA A 19 -7.74 19.85 -18.30
CA ALA A 19 -7.41 18.54 -18.87
C ALA A 19 -7.16 17.52 -17.74
N VAL A 20 -7.61 16.27 -17.94
CA VAL A 20 -7.42 15.19 -16.96
C VAL A 20 -5.93 14.98 -16.67
N ASP A 21 -5.07 15.08 -17.68
CA ASP A 21 -3.64 14.91 -17.56
C ASP A 21 -3.00 16.00 -16.66
N GLU A 22 -3.47 17.25 -16.76
CA GLU A 22 -3.02 18.34 -15.87
C GLU A 22 -3.42 18.11 -14.41
N ILE A 23 -4.62 17.57 -14.19
CA ILE A 23 -5.11 17.23 -12.85
C ILE A 23 -4.29 16.06 -12.29
N GLU A 24 -4.03 15.04 -13.09
CA GLU A 24 -3.21 13.89 -12.69
C GLU A 24 -1.79 14.30 -12.31
N ASP A 25 -1.14 15.14 -13.13
CA ASP A 25 0.19 15.68 -12.84
C ASP A 25 0.21 16.50 -11.55
N HIS A 26 -0.82 17.32 -11.33
CA HIS A 26 -0.93 18.10 -10.09
C HIS A 26 -1.11 17.21 -8.87
N LEU A 27 -1.95 16.18 -8.93
CA LEU A 27 -2.15 15.20 -7.86
C LEU A 27 -0.84 14.47 -7.55
N ARG A 28 -0.11 14.04 -8.59
CA ARG A 28 1.17 13.35 -8.46
C ARG A 28 2.23 14.22 -7.78
N LEU A 29 2.36 15.48 -8.20
CA LEU A 29 3.30 16.44 -7.61
C LEU A 29 2.93 16.78 -6.15
N SER A 30 1.65 16.96 -5.88
CA SER A 30 1.16 17.25 -4.53
C SER A 30 1.39 16.08 -3.58
N ALA A 31 1.14 14.84 -4.03
CA ALA A 31 1.41 13.64 -3.26
C ALA A 31 2.91 13.47 -2.96
N ALA A 32 3.78 13.72 -3.95
CA ALA A 32 5.23 13.60 -3.80
C ALA A 32 5.83 14.60 -2.81
N THR A 33 5.17 15.74 -2.57
CA THR A 33 5.65 16.82 -1.68
C THR A 33 4.89 16.88 -0.35
N ALA A 34 3.86 16.06 -0.15
CA ALA A 34 3.09 16.04 1.08
C ALA A 34 3.98 15.63 2.28
N PRO A 35 3.91 16.34 3.42
CA PRO A 35 4.63 15.94 4.61
C PRO A 35 4.09 14.60 5.11
N LEU A 36 4.98 13.60 5.18
CA LEU A 36 4.65 12.27 5.69
C LEU A 36 4.88 12.24 7.20
N ALA A 37 3.84 11.89 7.95
CA ALA A 37 3.95 11.61 9.38
C ALA A 37 3.83 10.07 9.57
N PRO A 38 4.94 9.37 9.79
CA PRO A 38 4.89 7.93 10.00
C PRO A 38 4.20 7.58 11.32
N ALA A 39 3.36 6.54 11.31
CA ALA A 39 2.63 6.07 12.50
C ALA A 39 3.58 5.48 13.57
N VAL A 40 4.77 5.05 13.16
CA VAL A 40 5.82 4.50 14.02
C VAL A 40 7.19 4.98 13.54
N PRO A 41 8.27 4.93 14.37
CA PRO A 41 9.63 5.09 13.90
C PRO A 41 9.97 3.99 12.87
N LEU A 42 9.97 4.33 11.56
CA LEU A 42 9.96 3.32 10.48
C LEU A 42 11.20 2.42 10.47
N ALA A 43 12.41 2.99 10.52
CA ALA A 43 13.62 2.20 10.38
C ALA A 43 13.73 1.10 11.47
N PRO A 44 13.68 1.40 12.78
CA PRO A 44 13.76 0.36 13.81
C PRO A 44 12.56 -0.61 13.77
N TYR A 45 11.39 -0.15 13.33
CA TYR A 45 10.21 -1.00 13.16
C TYR A 45 10.44 -2.05 12.05
N LEU A 46 10.91 -1.62 10.87
CA LEU A 46 11.17 -2.51 9.73
C LEU A 46 12.34 -3.46 10.00
N GLU A 47 13.39 -2.99 10.69
CA GLU A 47 14.49 -3.83 11.18
C GLU A 47 13.96 -4.93 12.11
N GLY A 48 13.05 -4.58 13.01
CA GLY A 48 12.43 -5.54 13.93
C GLY A 48 11.59 -6.61 13.20
N LEU A 49 10.92 -6.27 12.11
CA LEU A 49 10.21 -7.23 11.27
C LEU A 49 11.19 -8.13 10.50
N ALA A 50 12.21 -7.54 9.88
CA ALA A 50 13.24 -8.29 9.15
C ALA A 50 14.01 -9.26 10.05
N ALA A 51 14.33 -8.86 11.29
CA ALA A 51 14.98 -9.72 12.30
C ALA A 51 14.15 -10.97 12.69
N ARG A 52 12.83 -10.94 12.44
CA ARG A 52 11.93 -12.09 12.57
C ARG A 52 11.91 -13.01 11.33
N GLY A 53 12.73 -12.71 10.31
CA GLY A 53 12.78 -13.45 9.05
C GLY A 53 11.64 -13.11 8.08
N LEU A 54 10.92 -12.02 8.30
CA LEU A 54 9.85 -11.58 7.41
C LEU A 54 10.43 -10.91 6.16
N ARG A 55 9.80 -11.18 5.01
CA ARG A 55 10.04 -10.49 3.75
C ARG A 55 9.08 -9.31 3.62
N LEU A 56 9.61 -8.17 3.22
CA LEU A 56 8.84 -6.92 3.18
C LEU A 56 8.65 -6.44 1.74
N GLY A 57 7.41 -6.09 1.39
CA GLY A 57 7.07 -5.55 0.08
C GLY A 57 6.13 -4.35 0.17
N VAL A 58 6.27 -3.44 -0.80
CA VAL A 58 5.35 -2.31 -0.99
C VAL A 58 4.65 -2.47 -2.33
N MET A 59 3.31 -2.43 -2.30
CA MET A 59 2.46 -2.38 -3.48
C MET A 59 1.56 -1.16 -3.39
N THR A 60 1.75 -0.22 -4.30
CA THR A 60 1.01 1.05 -4.33
C THR A 60 0.22 1.23 -5.63
N ASN A 61 -0.86 2.01 -5.56
CA ASN A 61 -1.55 2.52 -6.74
C ASN A 61 -0.97 3.86 -7.24
N ASP A 62 0.16 4.27 -6.68
CA ASP A 62 1.03 5.30 -7.23
C ASP A 62 2.08 4.66 -8.16
N THR A 63 2.95 5.46 -8.79
CA THR A 63 4.06 4.96 -9.61
C THR A 63 5.13 4.29 -8.74
N GLU A 64 5.84 3.30 -9.29
CA GLU A 64 6.99 2.70 -8.62
C GLU A 64 8.06 3.75 -8.31
N TYR A 65 8.29 4.68 -9.25
CA TYR A 65 9.23 5.79 -9.04
C TYR A 65 8.85 6.64 -7.82
N GLY A 66 7.57 7.02 -7.71
CA GLY A 66 7.06 7.80 -6.58
C GLY A 66 7.23 7.06 -5.24
N ALA A 67 6.87 5.78 -5.22
CA ALA A 67 7.05 4.93 -4.03
C ALA A 67 8.53 4.87 -3.59
N ARG A 68 9.45 4.61 -4.53
CA ARG A 68 10.89 4.57 -4.24
C ARG A 68 11.42 5.91 -3.74
N ALA A 69 10.96 7.02 -4.32
CA ALA A 69 11.36 8.36 -3.88
C ALA A 69 10.91 8.64 -2.43
N HIS A 70 9.66 8.30 -2.08
CA HIS A 70 9.15 8.47 -0.72
C HIS A 70 9.89 7.60 0.30
N LEU A 71 10.12 6.31 -0.02
CA LEU A 71 10.86 5.39 0.84
C LEU A 71 12.32 5.81 1.01
N GLY A 72 12.93 6.35 -0.06
CA GLY A 72 14.27 6.91 -0.03
C GLY A 72 14.38 8.15 0.85
N ALA A 73 13.43 9.09 0.72
CA ALA A 73 13.35 10.28 1.57
C ALA A 73 13.13 9.94 3.05
N ALA A 74 12.39 8.86 3.32
CA ALA A 74 12.20 8.33 4.68
C ALA A 74 13.40 7.51 5.19
N GLY A 75 14.43 7.25 4.37
CA GLY A 75 15.61 6.48 4.74
C GLY A 75 15.37 4.97 4.89
N VAL A 76 14.26 4.44 4.36
CA VAL A 76 13.84 3.05 4.58
C VAL A 76 13.76 2.20 3.31
N LEU A 77 14.15 2.73 2.16
CA LEU A 77 14.07 2.03 0.86
C LEU A 77 14.74 0.65 0.88
N GLY A 78 15.90 0.53 1.54
CA GLY A 78 16.68 -0.71 1.61
C GLY A 78 16.08 -1.82 2.48
N HIS A 79 14.99 -1.57 3.20
CA HIS A 79 14.31 -2.58 4.02
C HIS A 79 13.30 -3.43 3.22
N PHE A 80 13.02 -3.05 1.98
CA PHE A 80 12.00 -3.73 1.17
C PHE A 80 12.64 -4.62 0.11
N ASP A 81 12.24 -5.89 0.08
CA ASP A 81 12.66 -6.90 -0.88
C ASP A 81 11.95 -6.73 -2.24
N PHE A 82 10.79 -6.06 -2.25
CA PHE A 82 9.96 -5.88 -3.44
C PHE A 82 9.20 -4.56 -3.36
N ILE A 83 9.17 -3.82 -4.48
CA ILE A 83 8.42 -2.58 -4.61
C ILE A 83 7.73 -2.59 -5.97
N ALA A 84 6.42 -2.35 -6.00
CA ALA A 84 5.64 -2.25 -7.23
C ALA A 84 4.64 -1.10 -7.15
N GLY A 85 4.61 -0.29 -8.20
CA GLY A 85 3.56 0.66 -8.51
C GLY A 85 2.55 0.08 -9.50
N PHE A 86 1.53 0.87 -9.85
CA PHE A 86 0.56 0.46 -10.87
C PHE A 86 1.22 0.28 -12.25
N ASP A 87 2.34 0.95 -12.48
CA ASP A 87 3.13 0.97 -13.72
C ASP A 87 4.20 -0.13 -13.80
N SER A 88 4.33 -0.97 -12.76
CA SER A 88 5.34 -2.07 -12.72
C SER A 88 4.95 -3.31 -13.54
N GLY A 89 3.83 -3.27 -14.30
CA GLY A 89 3.41 -4.38 -15.17
C GLY A 89 2.61 -5.50 -14.49
N TYR A 90 2.26 -5.34 -13.22
CA TYR A 90 1.49 -6.33 -12.45
C TYR A 90 0.00 -5.95 -12.29
N GLY A 91 -0.41 -4.78 -12.81
CA GLY A 91 -1.72 -4.19 -12.59
C GLY A 91 -1.79 -3.37 -11.30
N ALA A 92 -3.01 -2.92 -10.95
CA ALA A 92 -3.26 -2.07 -9.78
C ALA A 92 -4.29 -2.71 -8.85
N LYS A 93 -4.21 -2.42 -7.55
CA LYS A 93 -5.22 -2.83 -6.56
C LYS A 93 -6.57 -2.17 -6.91
N PRO A 94 -7.70 -2.89 -6.85
CA PRO A 94 -7.95 -4.13 -6.12
C PRO A 94 -7.61 -5.43 -6.83
N ALA A 95 -7.01 -5.43 -8.03
CA ALA A 95 -6.56 -6.66 -8.66
C ALA A 95 -5.40 -7.29 -7.86
N PRO A 96 -5.30 -8.64 -7.78
CA PRO A 96 -4.32 -9.34 -6.95
C PRO A 96 -2.91 -9.40 -7.57
N GLY A 97 -2.74 -8.96 -8.82
CA GLY A 97 -1.51 -9.14 -9.59
C GLY A 97 -0.23 -8.70 -8.88
N PRO A 98 -0.14 -7.47 -8.32
CA PRO A 98 1.06 -7.01 -7.60
C PRO A 98 1.41 -7.87 -6.39
N LEU A 99 0.39 -8.33 -5.64
CA LEU A 99 0.55 -9.15 -4.44
C LEU A 99 1.04 -10.56 -4.80
N LEU A 100 0.48 -11.15 -5.85
CA LEU A 100 0.93 -12.43 -6.38
C LEU A 100 2.34 -12.36 -6.97
N ALA A 101 2.73 -11.21 -7.54
CA ALA A 101 4.10 -10.97 -8.00
C ALA A 101 5.09 -10.97 -6.84
N PHE A 102 4.75 -10.31 -5.73
CA PHE A 102 5.54 -10.37 -4.48
C PHE A 102 5.70 -11.80 -3.98
N ALA A 103 4.59 -12.54 -3.83
CA ALA A 103 4.62 -13.92 -3.33
C ALA A 103 5.52 -14.81 -4.19
N ARG A 104 5.43 -14.69 -5.52
CA ARG A 104 6.30 -15.42 -6.46
C ARG A 104 7.78 -15.01 -6.32
N ALA A 105 8.06 -13.71 -6.25
CA ALA A 105 9.42 -13.20 -6.12
C ALA A 105 10.11 -13.67 -4.84
N MET A 106 9.34 -13.81 -3.75
CA MET A 106 9.83 -14.28 -2.45
C MET A 106 9.73 -15.81 -2.28
N ALA A 107 9.25 -16.54 -3.28
CA ALA A 107 9.00 -17.99 -3.21
C ALA A 107 8.09 -18.37 -2.03
N LEU A 108 7.06 -17.56 -1.76
CA LEU A 108 6.08 -17.77 -0.68
C LEU A 108 4.73 -18.22 -1.25
N GLU A 109 4.07 -19.11 -0.52
CA GLU A 109 2.66 -19.40 -0.75
C GLU A 109 1.82 -18.18 -0.33
N PRO A 110 0.81 -17.75 -1.12
CA PRO A 110 -0.02 -16.60 -0.79
C PRO A 110 -0.64 -16.66 0.62
N ALA A 111 -1.08 -17.84 1.07
CA ALA A 111 -1.63 -18.03 2.42
C ALA A 111 -0.64 -17.72 3.56
N ARG A 112 0.66 -17.63 3.28
CA ARG A 112 1.71 -17.25 4.22
C ARG A 112 2.09 -15.78 4.14
N VAL A 113 1.37 -15.01 3.33
CA VAL A 113 1.58 -13.58 3.16
C VAL A 113 0.45 -12.80 3.81
N VAL A 114 0.78 -11.70 4.44
CA VAL A 114 -0.18 -10.77 5.04
C VAL A 114 -0.22 -9.51 4.20
N MET A 115 -1.39 -9.18 3.67
CA MET A 115 -1.66 -7.87 3.10
C MET A 115 -2.08 -6.91 4.20
N VAL A 116 -1.30 -5.84 4.39
CA VAL A 116 -1.61 -4.77 5.32
C VAL A 116 -2.03 -3.54 4.53
N GLY A 117 -3.19 -2.97 4.82
CA GLY A 117 -3.67 -1.81 4.09
C GLY A 117 -4.70 -1.00 4.87
N ASP A 118 -4.86 0.25 4.46
CA ASP A 118 -5.77 1.24 5.05
C ASP A 118 -6.98 1.53 4.16
N SER A 119 -7.14 0.79 3.08
CA SER A 119 -8.26 0.93 2.14
C SER A 119 -8.91 -0.41 1.80
N THR A 120 -10.15 -0.36 1.36
CA THR A 120 -10.86 -1.54 0.86
C THR A 120 -10.20 -2.15 -0.38
N HIS A 121 -9.55 -1.35 -1.24
CA HIS A 121 -8.82 -1.84 -2.41
C HIS A 121 -7.64 -2.74 -2.02
N ASP A 122 -6.94 -2.40 -0.94
CA ASP A 122 -5.83 -3.20 -0.42
C ASP A 122 -6.32 -4.57 0.04
N LEU A 123 -7.36 -4.58 0.86
CA LEU A 123 -7.88 -5.82 1.43
C LEU A 123 -8.58 -6.69 0.39
N MET A 124 -9.28 -6.07 -0.58
CA MET A 124 -9.84 -6.80 -1.73
C MET A 124 -8.74 -7.49 -2.54
N ALA A 125 -7.63 -6.80 -2.82
CA ALA A 125 -6.48 -7.39 -3.51
C ALA A 125 -5.88 -8.55 -2.71
N GLY A 126 -5.74 -8.40 -1.39
CA GLY A 126 -5.27 -9.46 -0.49
C GLY A 126 -6.18 -10.69 -0.50
N ARG A 127 -7.49 -10.49 -0.36
CA ARG A 127 -8.48 -11.58 -0.44
C ARG A 127 -8.46 -12.28 -1.80
N ALA A 128 -8.42 -11.51 -2.88
CA ALA A 128 -8.33 -12.07 -4.23
C ALA A 128 -7.02 -12.84 -4.48
N ALA A 129 -5.94 -12.48 -3.79
CA ALA A 129 -4.66 -13.19 -3.84
C ALA A 129 -4.61 -14.43 -2.92
N GLY A 130 -5.62 -14.67 -2.07
CA GLY A 130 -5.62 -15.75 -1.08
C GLY A 130 -4.70 -15.49 0.12
N MET A 131 -4.46 -14.21 0.45
CA MET A 131 -3.61 -13.77 1.56
C MET A 131 -4.44 -13.49 2.82
N GLN A 132 -3.77 -13.48 3.98
CA GLN A 132 -4.33 -12.89 5.19
C GLN A 132 -4.40 -11.37 5.03
N CYS A 133 -5.39 -10.72 5.66
CA CYS A 133 -5.63 -9.30 5.50
C CYS A 133 -5.72 -8.58 6.85
N VAL A 134 -4.85 -7.60 7.05
CA VAL A 134 -4.86 -6.71 8.22
C VAL A 134 -5.24 -5.31 7.76
N GLY A 135 -6.37 -4.81 8.29
CA GLY A 135 -6.75 -3.41 8.11
C GLY A 135 -6.05 -2.52 9.13
N VAL A 136 -5.60 -1.32 8.72
CA VAL A 136 -5.09 -0.30 9.63
C VAL A 136 -5.87 1.01 9.49
N LEU A 137 -6.06 1.73 10.61
CA LEU A 137 -6.90 2.93 10.67
C LEU A 137 -6.11 4.23 10.43
N THR A 138 -4.99 4.14 9.72
CA THR A 138 -4.15 5.31 9.38
C THR A 138 -4.55 6.01 8.10
N GLY A 139 -5.46 5.43 7.32
CA GLY A 139 -6.00 6.01 6.09
C GLY A 139 -7.41 6.57 6.25
N THR A 140 -8.09 6.71 5.12
CA THR A 140 -9.42 7.34 5.05
C THR A 140 -10.59 6.38 5.22
N ALA A 141 -10.36 5.05 5.12
CA ALA A 141 -11.42 4.06 5.29
C ALA A 141 -11.84 3.93 6.75
N ARG A 142 -13.14 3.75 6.98
CA ARG A 142 -13.67 3.56 8.32
C ARG A 142 -13.48 2.10 8.75
N ARG A 143 -13.41 1.87 10.06
CA ARG A 143 -13.32 0.53 10.64
C ARG A 143 -14.36 -0.44 10.06
N ALA A 144 -15.62 -0.01 10.01
CA ALA A 144 -16.71 -0.85 9.49
C ALA A 144 -16.52 -1.29 8.03
N ASP A 145 -15.85 -0.46 7.20
CA ASP A 145 -15.58 -0.79 5.80
C ASP A 145 -14.46 -1.83 5.70
N LEU A 146 -13.44 -1.74 6.57
CA LEU A 146 -12.31 -2.67 6.60
C LEU A 146 -12.67 -4.02 7.25
N GLU A 147 -13.48 -4.03 8.31
CA GLU A 147 -13.89 -5.25 9.04
C GLU A 147 -14.58 -6.28 8.16
N THR A 148 -15.20 -5.86 7.05
CA THR A 148 -15.84 -6.78 6.10
C THR A 148 -14.83 -7.60 5.29
N LEU A 149 -13.57 -7.15 5.21
CA LEU A 149 -12.53 -7.71 4.34
C LEU A 149 -11.29 -8.16 5.13
N ALA A 150 -11.06 -7.60 6.32
CA ALA A 150 -9.90 -7.92 7.15
C ALA A 150 -10.12 -9.15 8.04
N ASP A 151 -9.05 -9.85 8.38
CA ASP A 151 -9.04 -10.83 9.46
C ASP A 151 -8.97 -10.12 10.81
N ILE A 152 -8.34 -8.95 10.85
CA ILE A 152 -8.29 -8.04 12.00
C ILE A 152 -8.14 -6.59 11.52
N VAL A 153 -8.66 -5.65 12.30
CA VAL A 153 -8.45 -4.21 12.10
C VAL A 153 -7.73 -3.62 13.31
N LEU A 154 -6.53 -3.11 13.07
CA LEU A 154 -5.63 -2.53 14.06
C LEU A 154 -5.61 -1.00 13.96
N PRO A 155 -5.24 -0.27 15.04
CA PRO A 155 -5.10 1.19 14.97
C PRO A 155 -4.07 1.64 13.93
N ASP A 156 -2.91 1.00 13.90
CA ASP A 156 -1.78 1.26 13.01
C ASP A 156 -0.86 0.03 12.89
N ILE A 157 0.18 0.15 12.07
CA ILE A 157 1.16 -0.92 11.84
C ILE A 157 1.97 -1.31 13.08
N GLY A 158 2.08 -0.43 14.09
CA GLY A 158 2.82 -0.70 15.32
C GLY A 158 2.24 -1.86 16.13
N HIS A 159 0.98 -2.22 15.90
CA HIS A 159 0.29 -3.33 16.57
C HIS A 159 0.51 -4.69 15.88
N ILE A 160 1.07 -4.71 14.66
CA ILE A 160 1.30 -5.94 13.88
C ILE A 160 2.26 -6.91 14.60
N PRO A 161 3.40 -6.48 15.20
CA PRO A 161 4.31 -7.41 15.87
C PRO A 161 3.67 -8.21 17.00
N ALA A 162 2.74 -7.63 17.74
CA ALA A 162 2.01 -8.33 18.81
C ALA A 162 0.99 -9.33 18.23
N TRP A 163 0.31 -8.96 17.17
CA TRP A 163 -0.64 -9.84 16.47
C TRP A 163 0.04 -11.06 15.84
N LEU A 164 1.24 -10.90 15.27
CA LEU A 164 2.01 -12.02 14.67
C LEU A 164 2.46 -13.08 15.69
N THR A 165 2.40 -12.78 16.98
CA THR A 165 2.83 -13.68 18.05
C THR A 165 1.68 -14.23 18.89
N ALA A 166 0.45 -13.81 18.59
CA ALA A 166 -0.76 -14.27 19.27
C ALA A 166 -1.31 -15.55 18.63
#